data_72a5f42549d0769ba2d0ee8917f59649
#
_entry.id   72a5f42549d0769ba2d0ee8917f59649
#
_cell.length_a   1.000
_cell.length_b   1.000
_cell.length_c   1.000
_cell.angle_alpha   90.00
_cell.angle_beta   90.00
_cell.angle_gamma   90.00
#
_symmetry.space_group_name_H-M   'P 1'
#
loop_
_entity.id
_entity.type
_entity.pdbx_description
1 polymer ?
#
loop_
_entity_poly.entity_id
_entity_poly.type
_entity_poly.pdbx_seq_one_letter_code
_entity_poly.pdbx_strand_id
1 'polypeptide(L)'
;MTDLRQLLAFNLKQKRCEFGITQAKLAEKADVSTQYIAMIEIGRKFPSLEMLERLAMALEIDILDFFSPPPLSTASLKKLQKTILTGLEKEITKSINKAVKKTVTTVVASYTMDKN
;
A
#
# COMPACT_ATOMS: atom_id res chain seq x y z
N MET A 1 10.85 6.32 9.82
CA MET A 1 11.63 5.57 8.83
C MET A 1 10.94 4.24 8.54
N THR A 2 10.75 3.91 7.27
CA THR A 2 10.07 2.67 6.90
C THR A 2 10.98 1.47 7.13
N ASP A 3 10.47 0.46 7.83
CA ASP A 3 11.17 -0.81 7.99
C ASP A 3 10.95 -1.65 6.74
N LEU A 4 11.97 -1.77 5.90
CA LEU A 4 11.89 -2.50 4.63
C LEU A 4 11.58 -3.98 4.81
N ARG A 5 12.01 -4.57 5.92
CA ARG A 5 11.71 -5.98 6.20
C ARG A 5 10.23 -6.19 6.43
N GLN A 6 9.61 -5.30 7.20
CA GLN A 6 8.18 -5.36 7.47
C GLN A 6 7.36 -5.04 6.23
N LEU A 7 7.80 -4.06 5.45
CA LEU A 7 7.13 -3.69 4.21
C LEU A 7 7.17 -4.85 3.21
N LEU A 8 8.34 -5.45 3.03
CA LEU A 8 8.49 -6.62 2.15
C LEU A 8 7.65 -7.80 2.65
N ALA A 9 7.69 -8.07 3.96
CA ALA A 9 6.93 -9.16 4.56
C ALA A 9 5.44 -9.01 4.26
N PHE A 10 4.90 -7.83 4.49
CA PHE A 10 3.49 -7.54 4.24
C PHE A 10 3.17 -7.67 2.74
N ASN A 11 3.96 -7.04 1.88
CA ASN A 11 3.69 -7.03 0.45
C ASN A 11 3.84 -8.42 -0.17
N LEU A 12 4.84 -9.19 0.25
CA LEU A 12 5.02 -10.55 -0.26
C LEU A 12 3.80 -11.42 0.08
N LYS A 13 3.37 -11.38 1.32
CA LYS A 13 2.19 -12.14 1.74
C LYS A 13 0.94 -11.70 0.99
N GLN A 14 0.76 -10.39 0.83
CA GLN A 14 -0.39 -9.83 0.13
C GLN A 14 -0.40 -10.26 -1.33
N LYS A 15 0.72 -10.11 -2.02
CA LYS A 15 0.84 -10.50 -3.44
C LYS A 15 0.66 -11.99 -3.63
N ARG A 16 1.18 -12.80 -2.71
CA ARG A 16 0.98 -14.24 -2.74
C ARG A 16 -0.50 -14.59 -2.60
N CYS A 17 -1.18 -13.98 -1.64
CA CYS A 17 -2.60 -14.22 -1.42
C CYS A 17 -3.46 -13.76 -2.60
N GLU A 18 -3.13 -12.61 -3.19
CA GLU A 18 -3.80 -12.10 -4.38
C GLU A 18 -3.62 -13.04 -5.57
N PHE A 19 -2.43 -13.62 -5.71
CA PHE A 19 -2.14 -14.60 -6.76
C PHE A 19 -2.87 -15.92 -6.49
N GLY A 20 -3.31 -16.16 -5.26
CA GLY A 20 -4.09 -17.34 -4.89
C GLY A 20 -3.30 -18.58 -4.62
N ILE A 21 -2.04 -18.46 -4.17
CA ILE A 21 -1.19 -19.62 -3.89
C ILE A 21 -0.74 -19.66 -2.44
N THR A 22 -0.38 -20.85 -1.98
CA THR A 22 0.15 -21.09 -0.64
C THR A 22 1.63 -20.73 -0.55
N GLN A 23 2.14 -20.64 0.68
CA GLN A 23 3.59 -20.49 0.90
C GLN A 23 4.38 -21.63 0.24
N ALA A 24 3.86 -22.86 0.36
CA ALA A 24 4.50 -24.03 -0.23
C ALA A 24 4.56 -23.94 -1.76
N LYS A 25 3.49 -23.45 -2.37
CA LYS A 25 3.44 -23.31 -3.84
C LYS A 25 4.39 -22.21 -4.31
N LEU A 26 4.43 -21.10 -3.60
CA LEU A 26 5.37 -20.03 -3.93
C LEU A 26 6.82 -20.52 -3.78
N ALA A 27 7.11 -21.27 -2.72
CA ALA A 27 8.42 -21.85 -2.48
C ALA A 27 8.83 -22.77 -3.63
N GLU A 28 7.92 -23.60 -4.10
CA GLU A 28 8.13 -24.48 -5.24
C GLU A 28 8.46 -23.68 -6.50
N LYS A 29 7.67 -22.64 -6.79
CA LYS A 29 7.86 -21.79 -7.97
C LYS A 29 9.19 -21.04 -7.94
N ALA A 30 9.62 -20.59 -6.77
CA ALA A 30 10.85 -19.84 -6.60
C ALA A 30 12.06 -20.74 -6.33
N ASP A 31 11.86 -22.04 -6.24
CA ASP A 31 12.88 -23.04 -5.94
C ASP A 31 13.60 -22.76 -4.61
N VAL A 32 12.81 -22.58 -3.57
CA VAL A 32 13.28 -22.37 -2.20
C VAL A 32 12.42 -23.20 -1.24
N SER A 33 12.81 -23.25 0.03
CA SER A 33 12.04 -23.96 1.04
C SER A 33 10.81 -23.16 1.46
N THR A 34 9.77 -23.87 1.89
CA THR A 34 8.57 -23.23 2.45
C THR A 34 8.92 -22.39 3.69
N GLN A 35 9.84 -22.92 4.51
CA GLN A 35 10.30 -22.21 5.70
C GLN A 35 10.95 -20.87 5.34
N TYR A 36 11.69 -20.82 4.25
CA TYR A 36 12.31 -19.59 3.78
C TYR A 36 11.25 -18.53 3.47
N ILE A 37 10.20 -18.90 2.75
CA ILE A 37 9.08 -18.01 2.45
C ILE A 37 8.43 -17.54 3.76
N ALA A 38 8.16 -18.45 4.68
CA ALA A 38 7.54 -18.12 5.96
C ALA A 38 8.40 -17.13 6.75
N MET A 39 9.72 -17.28 6.73
CA MET A 39 10.64 -16.37 7.44
C MET A 39 10.64 -14.97 6.84
N ILE A 40 10.52 -14.86 5.52
CA ILE A 40 10.40 -13.56 4.87
C ILE A 40 9.08 -12.89 5.26
N GLU A 41 7.99 -13.65 5.24
CA GLU A 41 6.64 -13.11 5.51
C GLU A 41 6.45 -12.66 6.96
N ILE A 42 7.25 -13.15 7.89
CA ILE A 42 7.23 -12.68 9.29
C ILE A 42 8.31 -11.62 9.58
N GLY A 43 9.06 -11.22 8.56
CA GLY A 43 10.06 -10.17 8.71
C GLY A 43 11.37 -10.60 9.32
N ARG A 44 11.63 -11.90 9.45
CA ARG A 44 12.86 -12.43 10.04
C ARG A 44 14.00 -12.61 9.06
N LYS A 45 13.69 -12.67 7.77
CA LYS A 45 14.68 -12.76 6.71
C LYS A 45 14.41 -11.74 5.63
N PHE A 46 15.49 -11.16 5.11
CA PHE A 46 15.41 -10.28 3.96
C PHE A 46 16.16 -10.96 2.81
N PRO A 47 15.49 -11.25 1.69
CA PRO A 47 16.10 -11.95 0.58
C PRO A 47 17.11 -11.08 -0.16
N SER A 48 18.02 -11.72 -0.89
CA SER A 48 18.91 -11.03 -1.80
C SER A 48 18.12 -10.45 -2.97
N LEU A 49 18.74 -9.52 -3.71
CA LEU A 49 18.12 -8.95 -4.91
C LEU A 49 17.75 -10.05 -5.92
N GLU A 50 18.66 -11.00 -6.11
CA GLU A 50 18.42 -12.14 -7.01
C GLU A 50 17.19 -12.95 -6.58
N MET A 51 17.04 -13.18 -5.29
CA MET A 51 15.89 -13.91 -4.76
C MET A 51 14.60 -13.09 -4.91
N LEU A 52 14.66 -11.78 -4.71
CA LEU A 52 13.53 -10.88 -4.93
C LEU A 52 13.05 -10.96 -6.39
N GLU A 53 13.98 -11.00 -7.33
CA GLU A 53 13.64 -11.15 -8.74
C GLU A 53 12.94 -12.48 -9.00
N ARG A 54 13.42 -13.57 -8.39
CA ARG A 54 12.81 -14.90 -8.54
C ARG A 54 11.41 -14.94 -7.96
N LEU A 55 11.20 -14.31 -6.80
CA LEU A 55 9.88 -14.22 -6.17
C LEU A 55 8.93 -13.37 -7.02
N ALA A 56 9.41 -12.26 -7.55
CA ALA A 56 8.61 -11.39 -8.42
C ALA A 56 8.19 -12.14 -9.69
N MET A 57 9.09 -12.89 -10.30
CA MET A 57 8.76 -13.71 -11.47
C MET A 57 7.74 -14.78 -11.12
N ALA A 58 7.89 -15.44 -9.97
CA ALA A 58 6.97 -16.47 -9.53
C ALA A 58 5.56 -15.93 -9.31
N LEU A 59 5.43 -14.68 -8.89
CA LEU A 59 4.15 -14.02 -8.65
C LEU A 59 3.67 -13.18 -9.84
N GLU A 60 4.45 -13.13 -10.91
CA GLU A 60 4.16 -12.36 -12.12
C GLU A 60 3.91 -10.87 -11.82
N ILE A 61 4.75 -10.30 -10.96
CA ILE A 61 4.69 -8.89 -10.58
C ILE A 61 6.05 -8.23 -10.84
N ASP A 62 6.05 -6.89 -10.80
CA ASP A 62 7.29 -6.13 -10.82
C ASP A 62 7.93 -6.20 -9.43
N ILE A 63 9.26 -6.29 -9.39
CA ILE A 63 10.00 -6.32 -8.11
C ILE A 63 9.70 -5.09 -7.25
N LEU A 64 9.41 -3.95 -7.88
CA LEU A 64 9.08 -2.72 -7.17
C LEU A 64 7.78 -2.83 -6.38
N ASP A 65 6.89 -3.74 -6.77
CA ASP A 65 5.63 -3.95 -6.06
C ASP A 65 5.84 -4.49 -4.64
N PHE A 66 7.00 -5.10 -4.37
CA PHE A 66 7.33 -5.54 -3.01
C PHE A 66 7.62 -4.36 -2.07
N PHE A 67 7.90 -3.20 -2.61
CA PHE A 67 8.27 -2.02 -1.83
C PHE A 67 7.27 -0.89 -1.95
N SER A 68 6.14 -1.15 -2.60
CA SER A 68 5.06 -0.18 -2.70
C SER A 68 4.32 -0.05 -1.36
N PRO A 69 3.92 1.15 -0.97
CA PRO A 69 3.09 1.31 0.21
C PRO A 69 1.81 0.47 0.06
N PRO A 70 1.35 -0.18 1.14
CA PRO A 70 0.10 -0.93 1.06
C PRO A 70 -1.06 0.00 0.75
N PRO A 71 -2.03 -0.45 -0.10
CA PRO A 71 -3.20 0.35 -0.37
C PRO A 71 -4.01 0.54 0.92
N LEU A 72 -4.51 1.75 1.13
CA LEU A 72 -5.36 2.03 2.29
C LEU A 72 -6.66 1.25 2.16
N SER A 73 -7.00 0.48 3.19
CA SER A 73 -8.28 -0.21 3.24
C SER A 73 -9.40 0.82 3.42
N THR A 74 -10.63 0.42 3.07
CA THR A 74 -11.80 1.27 3.30
C THR A 74 -11.94 1.66 4.76
N ALA A 75 -11.63 0.72 5.66
CA ALA A 75 -11.64 1.00 7.11
C ALA A 75 -10.56 2.01 7.49
N SER A 76 -9.36 1.89 6.91
CA SER A 76 -8.26 2.84 7.15
C SER A 76 -8.59 4.22 6.60
N LEU A 77 -9.22 4.29 5.42
CA LEU A 77 -9.65 5.55 4.83
C LEU A 77 -10.74 6.21 5.68
N LYS A 78 -11.70 5.44 6.18
CA LYS A 78 -12.75 5.96 7.07
C LYS A 78 -12.15 6.47 8.38
N LYS A 79 -11.20 5.73 8.94
CA LYS A 79 -10.51 6.12 10.16
C LYS A 79 -9.73 7.42 9.94
N LEU A 80 -9.05 7.52 8.81
CA LEU A 80 -8.30 8.73 8.43
C LEU A 80 -9.24 9.91 8.25
N GLN A 81 -10.35 9.74 7.55
CA GLN A 81 -11.37 10.76 7.38
C GLN A 81 -11.93 11.23 8.72
N LYS A 82 -12.24 10.29 9.61
CA LYS A 82 -12.73 10.61 10.95
C LYS A 82 -11.70 11.39 11.75
N THR A 83 -10.43 11.02 11.66
CA THR A 83 -9.33 11.72 12.33
C THR A 83 -9.20 13.14 11.78
N ILE A 84 -9.28 13.31 10.46
CA ILE A 84 -9.24 14.61 9.81
C ILE A 84 -10.43 15.44 10.22
N LEU A 85 -11.64 14.86 10.25
CA LEU A 85 -12.86 15.58 10.59
C LEU A 85 -12.98 15.94 12.07
N THR A 86 -12.45 15.13 12.98
CA THR A 86 -12.59 15.35 14.41
C THR A 86 -11.37 15.94 15.09
N GLY A 87 -10.17 15.63 14.61
CA GLY A 87 -8.92 16.05 15.24
C GLY A 87 -8.28 17.28 14.63
N LEU A 88 -8.22 17.33 13.30
CA LEU A 88 -7.57 18.42 12.59
C LEU A 88 -8.52 19.59 12.33
N GLU A 89 -9.81 19.35 12.42
CA GLU A 89 -10.82 20.36 12.12
C GLU A 89 -10.77 21.55 13.08
N LYS A 90 -10.32 21.34 14.31
CA LYS A 90 -10.33 22.41 15.32
C LYS A 90 -9.13 23.32 15.29
N GLU A 91 -7.97 22.92 14.75
CA GLU A 91 -6.74 23.69 14.87
C GLU A 91 -6.09 24.08 13.54
N ILE A 92 -6.07 23.17 12.58
CA ILE A 92 -5.38 23.42 11.31
C ILE A 92 -6.36 23.78 10.21
N THR A 93 -7.61 23.41 10.38
CA THR A 93 -8.62 23.51 9.33
C THR A 93 -9.21 24.87 9.09
N LYS A 94 -9.09 25.81 10.02
CA LYS A 94 -9.60 27.17 9.70
C LYS A 94 -8.86 27.79 8.54
N SER A 95 -7.53 27.64 8.49
CA SER A 95 -6.72 28.16 7.39
C SER A 95 -6.79 27.27 6.15
N ILE A 96 -6.74 25.95 6.34
CA ILE A 96 -6.76 24.97 5.24
C ILE A 96 -8.16 24.88 4.63
N ASN A 97 -9.22 24.88 5.44
CA ASN A 97 -10.59 24.88 4.93
C ASN A 97 -10.91 26.13 4.12
N LYS A 98 -10.38 27.27 4.54
CA LYS A 98 -10.56 28.51 3.79
C LYS A 98 -9.94 28.40 2.39
N ALA A 99 -8.72 27.84 2.30
CA ALA A 99 -8.03 27.64 1.04
C ALA A 99 -8.69 26.54 0.19
N VAL A 100 -9.03 25.41 0.79
CA VAL A 100 -9.69 24.29 0.11
C VAL A 100 -11.09 24.70 -0.34
N LYS A 101 -11.84 25.35 0.51
CA LYS A 101 -13.19 25.85 0.19
C LYS A 101 -13.16 26.82 -0.98
N LYS A 102 -12.18 27.70 -1.01
CA LYS A 102 -11.99 28.62 -2.12
C LYS A 102 -11.67 27.89 -3.41
N THR A 103 -10.78 26.89 -3.35
CA THR A 103 -10.41 26.08 -4.52
C THR A 103 -11.59 25.26 -5.02
N VAL A 104 -12.32 24.60 -4.12
CA VAL A 104 -13.50 23.80 -4.46
C VAL A 104 -14.59 24.69 -5.07
N THR A 105 -14.84 25.85 -4.49
CA THR A 105 -15.81 26.80 -5.03
C THR A 105 -15.43 27.26 -6.43
N THR A 106 -14.15 27.52 -6.67
CA THR A 106 -13.63 27.90 -7.98
C THR A 106 -13.81 26.80 -8.99
N VAL A 107 -13.49 25.55 -8.62
CA VAL A 107 -13.63 24.38 -9.50
C VAL A 107 -15.10 24.10 -9.81
N VAL A 108 -15.97 24.19 -8.81
CA VAL A 108 -17.42 23.97 -9.00
C VAL A 108 -18.01 25.07 -9.88
N ALA A 109 -17.61 26.33 -9.66
CA ALA A 109 -18.06 27.44 -10.50
C ALA A 109 -17.62 27.26 -11.94
N SER A 110 -16.36 26.86 -12.18
CA SER A 110 -15.84 26.54 -13.52
C SER A 110 -16.62 25.41 -14.18
N TYR A 111 -16.89 24.37 -13.43
CA TYR A 111 -17.64 23.21 -13.92
C TYR A 111 -19.07 23.56 -14.28
N THR A 112 -19.72 24.39 -13.47
CA THR A 112 -21.09 24.83 -13.71
C THR A 112 -21.16 25.76 -14.93
N MET A 113 -20.16 26.59 -15.13
CA MET A 113 -20.10 27.48 -16.30
C MET A 113 -19.90 26.72 -17.60
N ASP A 114 -19.12 25.66 -17.59
CA ASP A 114 -18.89 24.82 -18.78
C ASP A 114 -20.11 24.03 -19.23
N LYS A 115 -21.11 23.85 -18.36
CA LYS A 115 -22.35 23.12 -18.67
C LYS A 115 -23.44 24.01 -19.27
N ASN A 116 -23.25 25.31 -19.22
CA ASN A 116 -24.18 26.27 -19.80
C ASN A 116 -23.64 26.83 -21.11
#